data_b4c246dad7ada8b18559c350a4ab0884
#
_entry.id   b4c246dad7ada8b18559c350a4ab0884
#
_cell.length_a   1.000
_cell.length_b   1.000
_cell.length_c   1.000
_cell.angle_alpha   90.00
_cell.angle_beta   90.00
_cell.angle_gamma   90.00
#
_symmetry.space_group_name_H-M   'P 1'
#
loop_
_entity.id
_entity.type
_entity.pdbx_description
1 polymer ?
#
loop_
_entity_poly.entity_id
_entity_poly.type
_entity_poly.pdbx_seq_one_letter_code
_entity_poly.pdbx_strand_id
1 'polypeptide(L)'
;NHPPTIVMMCGLQGSGKTTHSAKLALKLKKEGHRPLLVACDVYRPAAIRQLQVVGEQVGVPVFEMGTENPVHIAQEAVKFAKDHGNDYVFLDTAGRLHVDEQLMEELQNIRSTVHPHEILLVIDAMTGQDAVNVAKSFNETLGIDGVILTKLDGDTRGGAALSVRAVTGKPIKFIGTGEKLDNLETFHPSRMASRILGMGDVLSFIERAEQSLDEKKAAELEKKLAKNKFDLNDLLDQFSQIERMGSLKDTIKMIPGIGNKIKDEDIDEKAFDRFRAIIYSMTMQEREHPDIINPSRKRRIAKGCGMQVEDVNRLLAQFKQMQKMVKQIGGNKGPKMSKKMRRMMQANPEMAEKMMGKMGGSNNPFGF
;
A
#
# COMPACT_ATOMS: atom_id res chain seq x y z
N ASN A 1 -19.16 4.96 25.80
CA ASN A 1 -17.94 5.76 25.68
C ASN A 1 -18.32 7.11 25.08
N HIS A 2 -17.94 8.18 25.76
CA HIS A 2 -18.17 9.55 25.27
C HIS A 2 -16.95 10.00 24.46
N PRO A 3 -17.13 10.61 23.26
CA PRO A 3 -16.04 11.18 22.50
C PRO A 3 -15.37 12.34 23.26
N PRO A 4 -14.06 12.64 23.01
CA PRO A 4 -13.22 11.99 21.99
C PRO A 4 -12.54 10.70 22.48
N THR A 5 -12.26 9.80 21.55
CA THR A 5 -11.33 8.68 21.79
C THR A 5 -9.89 9.21 21.71
N ILE A 6 -9.14 9.05 22.79
CA ILE A 6 -7.77 9.56 22.91
C ILE A 6 -6.80 8.41 22.63
N VAL A 7 -5.95 8.58 21.63
CA VAL A 7 -4.89 7.64 21.24
C VAL A 7 -3.52 8.30 21.46
N MET A 8 -2.69 7.69 22.28
CA MET A 8 -1.34 8.15 22.54
C MET A 8 -0.34 7.36 21.70
N MET A 9 0.40 8.07 20.83
CA MET A 9 1.42 7.50 19.98
C MET A 9 2.78 7.63 20.64
N CYS A 10 3.42 6.52 20.99
CA CYS A 10 4.74 6.51 21.65
C CYS A 10 5.76 5.67 20.85
N GLY A 11 7.05 5.82 21.17
CA GLY A 11 8.15 5.14 20.51
C GLY A 11 9.39 6.00 20.34
N LEU A 12 10.48 5.43 19.86
CA LEU A 12 11.75 6.11 19.66
C LEU A 12 11.72 7.11 18.50
N GLN A 13 12.72 7.98 18.45
CA GLN A 13 12.93 8.89 17.33
C GLN A 13 13.14 8.10 16.04
N GLY A 14 12.51 8.55 14.94
CA GLY A 14 12.63 7.89 13.64
C GLY A 14 11.80 6.61 13.48
N SER A 15 11.06 6.16 14.50
CA SER A 15 10.17 5.00 14.40
C SER A 15 8.94 5.23 13.52
N GLY A 16 8.63 6.49 13.16
CA GLY A 16 7.51 6.84 12.28
C GLY A 16 6.22 7.24 12.99
N LYS A 17 6.26 7.67 14.26
CA LYS A 17 5.09 8.13 15.04
C LYS A 17 4.25 9.15 14.26
N THR A 18 4.84 10.28 13.95
CA THR A 18 4.17 11.39 13.25
C THR A 18 3.50 10.96 11.94
N THR A 19 4.20 10.17 11.13
CA THR A 19 3.66 9.64 9.88
C THR A 19 2.48 8.71 10.13
N HIS A 20 2.56 7.83 11.14
CA HIS A 20 1.50 6.85 11.43
C HIS A 20 0.32 7.47 12.17
N SER A 21 0.53 8.54 12.94
CA SER A 21 -0.55 9.39 13.46
C SER A 21 -1.40 9.95 12.31
N ALA A 22 -0.75 10.48 11.27
CA ALA A 22 -1.44 11.01 10.09
C ALA A 22 -2.12 9.89 9.26
N LYS A 23 -1.47 8.73 9.10
CA LYS A 23 -2.06 7.57 8.39
C LYS A 23 -3.33 7.06 9.10
N LEU A 24 -3.31 6.93 10.42
CA LEU A 24 -4.47 6.53 11.22
C LEU A 24 -5.58 7.58 11.13
N ALA A 25 -5.23 8.86 11.25
CA ALA A 25 -6.19 9.94 11.10
C ALA A 25 -6.83 9.96 9.71
N LEU A 26 -6.06 9.74 8.63
CA LEU A 26 -6.58 9.63 7.28
C LEU A 26 -7.55 8.45 7.13
N LYS A 27 -7.20 7.29 7.69
CA LYS A 27 -8.06 6.10 7.68
C LYS A 27 -9.39 6.38 8.34
N LEU A 28 -9.38 6.91 9.56
CA LEU A 28 -10.62 7.26 10.29
C LEU A 28 -11.43 8.35 9.60
N LYS A 29 -10.78 9.34 8.99
CA LYS A 29 -11.46 10.36 8.19
C LYS A 29 -12.21 9.76 7.00
N LYS A 30 -11.60 8.77 6.31
CA LYS A 30 -12.26 8.03 5.22
C LYS A 30 -13.46 7.22 5.71
N GLU A 31 -13.45 6.79 6.96
CA GLU A 31 -14.55 6.08 7.64
C GLU A 31 -15.64 7.04 8.18
N GLY A 32 -15.48 8.36 7.98
CA GLY A 32 -16.46 9.38 8.36
C GLY A 32 -16.24 10.01 9.74
N HIS A 33 -15.13 9.72 10.40
CA HIS A 33 -14.74 10.32 11.68
C HIS A 33 -14.09 11.69 11.52
N ARG A 34 -13.99 12.42 12.64
CA ARG A 34 -13.38 13.75 12.72
C ARG A 34 -12.14 13.74 13.64
N PRO A 35 -11.02 13.19 13.17
CA PRO A 35 -9.80 13.14 13.97
C PRO A 35 -9.14 14.51 14.14
N LEU A 36 -8.39 14.64 15.24
CA LEU A 36 -7.51 15.76 15.56
C LEU A 36 -6.10 15.20 15.80
N LEU A 37 -5.09 15.80 15.16
CA LEU A 37 -3.69 15.54 15.45
C LEU A 37 -3.18 16.55 16.47
N VAL A 38 -2.34 16.12 17.42
CA VAL A 38 -1.83 16.97 18.50
C VAL A 38 -0.32 16.89 18.59
N ALA A 39 0.35 18.04 18.49
CA ALA A 39 1.81 18.13 18.52
C ALA A 39 2.32 18.19 19.97
N CYS A 40 2.66 17.04 20.54
CA CYS A 40 3.28 16.93 21.86
C CYS A 40 4.82 16.77 21.82
N ASP A 41 5.45 16.66 20.64
CA ASP A 41 6.92 16.70 20.49
C ASP A 41 7.40 18.17 20.42
N VAL A 42 7.49 18.80 21.56
CA VAL A 42 7.83 20.24 21.71
C VAL A 42 9.34 20.51 21.68
N TYR A 43 10.15 19.46 21.85
CA TYR A 43 11.61 19.59 21.92
C TYR A 43 12.26 19.80 20.56
N ARG A 44 11.53 19.50 19.51
CA ARG A 44 11.99 19.62 18.13
C ARG A 44 11.01 20.49 17.33
N PRO A 45 11.32 21.77 17.08
CA PRO A 45 10.43 22.64 16.29
C PRO A 45 10.11 22.08 14.91
N ALA A 46 11.04 21.31 14.32
CA ALA A 46 10.81 20.62 13.06
C ALA A 46 9.73 19.52 13.17
N ALA A 47 9.53 18.90 14.34
CA ALA A 47 8.49 17.88 14.53
C ALA A 47 7.08 18.48 14.50
N ILE A 48 6.88 19.63 15.14
CA ILE A 48 5.60 20.38 15.09
C ILE A 48 5.29 20.72 13.63
N ARG A 49 6.27 21.29 12.92
CA ARG A 49 6.10 21.63 11.49
C ARG A 49 5.83 20.39 10.63
N GLN A 50 6.51 19.30 10.90
CA GLN A 50 6.28 18.03 10.20
C GLN A 50 4.84 17.55 10.39
N LEU A 51 4.31 17.57 11.62
CA LEU A 51 2.93 17.17 11.90
C LEU A 51 1.92 18.08 11.19
N GLN A 52 2.18 19.40 11.14
CA GLN A 52 1.35 20.36 10.39
C GLN A 52 1.31 20.00 8.90
N VAL A 53 2.48 19.75 8.28
CA VAL A 53 2.58 19.41 6.86
C VAL A 53 1.83 18.10 6.53
N VAL A 54 2.02 17.05 7.31
CA VAL A 54 1.30 15.81 7.07
C VAL A 54 -0.19 15.93 7.39
N GLY A 55 -0.57 16.74 8.39
CA GLY A 55 -1.97 17.08 8.70
C GLY A 55 -2.65 17.77 7.53
N GLU A 56 -2.00 18.76 6.91
CA GLU A 56 -2.48 19.43 5.69
C GLU A 56 -2.66 18.45 4.53
N GLN A 57 -1.68 17.56 4.30
CA GLN A 57 -1.73 16.56 3.23
C GLN A 57 -2.93 15.61 3.36
N VAL A 58 -3.27 15.21 4.57
CA VAL A 58 -4.43 14.35 4.85
C VAL A 58 -5.73 15.14 5.09
N GLY A 59 -5.62 16.47 5.17
CA GLY A 59 -6.73 17.36 5.45
C GLY A 59 -7.34 17.14 6.84
N VAL A 60 -6.50 16.89 7.85
CA VAL A 60 -6.86 16.70 9.27
C VAL A 60 -6.30 17.88 10.07
N PRO A 61 -7.11 18.53 10.94
CA PRO A 61 -6.64 19.63 11.76
C PRO A 61 -5.53 19.19 12.72
N VAL A 62 -4.58 20.10 12.97
CA VAL A 62 -3.48 19.91 13.92
C VAL A 62 -3.62 20.94 15.03
N PHE A 63 -3.64 20.47 16.27
CA PHE A 63 -3.58 21.31 17.47
C PHE A 63 -2.14 21.41 17.96
N GLU A 64 -1.67 22.61 18.21
CA GLU A 64 -0.34 22.89 18.72
C GLU A 64 -0.36 24.14 19.64
N MET A 65 0.55 24.20 20.57
CA MET A 65 0.75 25.33 21.49
C MET A 65 2.25 25.74 21.59
N GLY A 66 2.99 25.53 20.49
CA GLY A 66 4.43 25.83 20.44
C GLY A 66 5.24 24.92 21.37
N THR A 67 6.05 25.53 22.23
CA THR A 67 6.98 24.83 23.15
C THR A 67 6.44 24.72 24.57
N GLU A 68 5.16 24.79 24.77
CA GLU A 68 4.48 24.57 26.04
C GLU A 68 4.71 23.16 26.60
N ASN A 69 4.37 22.96 27.87
CA ASN A 69 4.49 21.63 28.49
C ASN A 69 3.61 20.58 27.77
N PRO A 70 4.15 19.44 27.35
CA PRO A 70 3.41 18.41 26.61
C PRO A 70 2.15 17.91 27.33
N VAL A 71 2.20 17.82 28.66
CA VAL A 71 1.03 17.43 29.49
C VAL A 71 -0.09 18.46 29.37
N HIS A 72 0.27 19.75 29.45
CA HIS A 72 -0.68 20.83 29.29
C HIS A 72 -1.27 20.88 27.87
N ILE A 73 -0.43 20.71 26.85
CA ILE A 73 -0.90 20.60 25.43
C ILE A 73 -1.93 19.49 25.29
N ALA A 74 -1.64 18.31 25.84
CA ALA A 74 -2.55 17.17 25.77
C ALA A 74 -3.90 17.45 26.45
N GLN A 75 -3.91 18.13 27.59
CA GLN A 75 -5.15 18.52 28.29
C GLN A 75 -5.98 19.51 27.47
N GLU A 76 -5.35 20.58 26.99
CA GLU A 76 -6.03 21.61 26.19
C GLU A 76 -6.53 21.04 24.84
N ALA A 77 -5.77 20.15 24.24
CA ALA A 77 -6.20 19.45 23.01
C ALA A 77 -7.47 18.62 23.23
N VAL A 78 -7.60 17.93 24.37
CA VAL A 78 -8.83 17.16 24.69
C VAL A 78 -10.02 18.09 24.89
N LYS A 79 -9.85 19.24 25.53
CA LYS A 79 -10.90 20.26 25.64
C LYS A 79 -11.29 20.80 24.28
N PHE A 80 -10.28 21.21 23.49
CA PHE A 80 -10.48 21.70 22.13
C PHE A 80 -11.28 20.70 21.29
N ALA A 81 -10.92 19.41 21.35
CA ALA A 81 -11.61 18.35 20.62
C ALA A 81 -13.09 18.23 21.00
N LYS A 82 -13.42 18.36 22.30
CA LYS A 82 -14.80 18.35 22.78
C LYS A 82 -15.60 19.54 22.23
N ASP A 83 -15.01 20.74 22.29
CA ASP A 83 -15.64 21.97 21.88
C ASP A 83 -15.89 22.05 20.36
N HIS A 84 -14.97 21.41 19.57
CA HIS A 84 -15.05 21.41 18.11
C HIS A 84 -15.68 20.11 17.55
N GLY A 85 -16.08 19.20 18.45
CA GLY A 85 -16.76 17.96 18.06
C GLY A 85 -15.85 16.98 17.32
N ASN A 86 -14.54 16.98 17.59
CA ASN A 86 -13.64 15.92 17.15
C ASN A 86 -13.92 14.64 17.96
N ASP A 87 -13.97 13.50 17.29
CA ASP A 87 -14.29 12.22 17.94
C ASP A 87 -13.05 11.35 18.20
N TYR A 88 -11.91 11.67 17.59
CA TYR A 88 -10.61 11.05 17.84
C TYR A 88 -9.54 12.13 18.07
N VAL A 89 -8.63 11.85 19.01
CA VAL A 89 -7.46 12.70 19.31
C VAL A 89 -6.22 11.83 19.30
N PHE A 90 -5.26 12.16 18.40
CA PHE A 90 -3.98 11.49 18.31
C PHE A 90 -2.90 12.37 18.93
N LEU A 91 -2.35 11.95 20.06
CA LEU A 91 -1.23 12.63 20.73
C LEU A 91 0.08 12.12 20.13
N ASP A 92 0.71 12.91 19.26
CA ASP A 92 2.04 12.62 18.69
C ASP A 92 3.11 13.06 19.69
N THR A 93 3.58 12.11 20.52
CA THR A 93 4.49 12.40 21.63
C THR A 93 5.94 12.45 21.18
N ALA A 94 6.78 13.07 22.01
CA ALA A 94 8.22 13.12 21.80
C ALA A 94 8.82 11.72 21.59
N GLY A 95 9.88 11.65 20.80
CA GLY A 95 10.72 10.48 20.67
C GLY A 95 12.17 10.85 20.89
N ARG A 96 12.86 10.04 21.69
CA ARG A 96 14.31 10.16 21.90
C ARG A 96 15.05 9.03 21.18
N LEU A 97 16.37 9.16 21.06
CA LEU A 97 17.21 8.13 20.43
C LEU A 97 17.24 6.82 21.22
N HIS A 98 17.09 6.93 22.54
CA HIS A 98 17.08 5.78 23.45
C HIS A 98 15.94 5.94 24.47
N VAL A 99 15.57 4.86 25.11
CA VAL A 99 14.67 4.85 26.25
C VAL A 99 15.44 5.43 27.45
N ASP A 100 14.97 6.57 27.96
CA ASP A 100 15.51 7.21 29.16
C ASP A 100 14.39 7.53 30.16
N GLU A 101 14.79 7.81 31.41
CA GLU A 101 13.86 8.11 32.51
C GLU A 101 12.97 9.32 32.20
N GLN A 102 13.55 10.39 31.63
CA GLN A 102 12.80 11.63 31.37
C GLN A 102 11.68 11.40 30.34
N LEU A 103 11.97 10.63 29.27
CA LEU A 103 10.96 10.28 28.27
C LEU A 103 9.82 9.47 28.93
N MET A 104 10.18 8.48 29.74
CA MET A 104 9.19 7.61 30.37
C MET A 104 8.36 8.35 31.40
N GLU A 105 8.95 9.25 32.18
CA GLU A 105 8.25 10.12 33.14
C GLU A 105 7.26 11.04 32.40
N GLU A 106 7.68 11.69 31.33
CA GLU A 106 6.81 12.54 30.51
C GLU A 106 5.61 11.78 29.98
N LEU A 107 5.85 10.61 29.40
CA LEU A 107 4.78 9.78 28.86
C LEU A 107 3.81 9.27 29.94
N GLN A 108 4.33 8.93 31.14
CA GLN A 108 3.51 8.58 32.29
C GLN A 108 2.66 9.77 32.76
N ASN A 109 3.22 10.97 32.79
CA ASN A 109 2.51 12.19 33.17
C ASN A 109 1.39 12.52 32.16
N ILE A 110 1.64 12.40 30.87
CA ILE A 110 0.59 12.53 29.84
C ILE A 110 -0.49 11.47 30.08
N ARG A 111 -0.11 10.20 30.22
CA ARG A 111 -1.04 9.08 30.46
C ARG A 111 -1.92 9.31 31.67
N SER A 112 -1.33 9.68 32.81
CA SER A 112 -2.07 9.89 34.08
C SER A 112 -3.01 11.09 34.01
N THR A 113 -2.73 12.08 33.15
CA THR A 113 -3.50 13.30 33.03
C THR A 113 -4.68 13.17 32.07
N VAL A 114 -4.49 12.61 30.91
CA VAL A 114 -5.54 12.55 29.86
C VAL A 114 -6.22 11.19 29.75
N HIS A 115 -5.72 10.18 30.46
CA HIS A 115 -6.27 8.80 30.48
C HIS A 115 -6.56 8.30 29.07
N PRO A 116 -5.54 8.11 28.19
CA PRO A 116 -5.75 7.67 26.82
C PRO A 116 -6.49 6.33 26.78
N HIS A 117 -7.39 6.19 25.82
CA HIS A 117 -8.14 4.95 25.58
C HIS A 117 -7.23 3.89 24.97
N GLU A 118 -6.21 4.33 24.22
CA GLU A 118 -5.21 3.47 23.63
C GLU A 118 -3.82 4.08 23.67
N ILE A 119 -2.82 3.27 24.03
CA ILE A 119 -1.41 3.60 23.95
C ILE A 119 -0.80 2.70 22.88
N LEU A 120 -0.45 3.30 21.73
CA LEU A 120 0.11 2.59 20.59
C LEU A 120 1.61 2.84 20.49
N LEU A 121 2.38 1.76 20.61
CA LEU A 121 3.82 1.81 20.45
C LEU A 121 4.18 1.63 18.97
N VAL A 122 4.89 2.61 18.42
CA VAL A 122 5.37 2.62 17.03
C VAL A 122 6.82 2.16 17.00
N ILE A 123 7.09 1.05 16.32
CA ILE A 123 8.41 0.41 16.26
C ILE A 123 8.84 0.22 14.81
N ASP A 124 10.10 0.53 14.53
CA ASP A 124 10.74 0.22 13.26
C ASP A 124 11.11 -1.27 13.21
N ALA A 125 10.50 -2.01 12.29
CA ALA A 125 10.74 -3.46 12.14
C ALA A 125 12.18 -3.79 11.72
N MET A 126 12.91 -2.84 11.12
CA MET A 126 14.29 -3.02 10.67
C MET A 126 15.33 -2.99 11.80
N THR A 127 14.96 -2.53 13.00
CA THR A 127 15.89 -2.44 14.14
C THR A 127 16.16 -3.78 14.83
N GLY A 128 15.54 -4.87 14.37
CA GLY A 128 15.82 -6.22 14.81
C GLY A 128 15.59 -6.42 16.32
N GLN A 129 16.62 -6.87 17.05
CA GLN A 129 16.53 -7.17 18.49
C GLN A 129 16.25 -5.91 19.33
N ASP A 130 16.71 -4.73 18.90
CA ASP A 130 16.44 -3.47 19.61
C ASP A 130 14.93 -3.15 19.65
N ALA A 131 14.21 -3.50 18.61
CA ALA A 131 12.74 -3.39 18.61
C ALA A 131 12.09 -4.13 19.77
N VAL A 132 12.61 -5.33 20.09
CA VAL A 132 12.09 -6.17 21.18
C VAL A 132 12.39 -5.55 22.54
N ASN A 133 13.62 -5.04 22.74
CA ASN A 133 14.03 -4.40 23.98
C ASN A 133 13.23 -3.13 24.25
N VAL A 134 13.04 -2.31 23.22
CA VAL A 134 12.21 -1.11 23.28
C VAL A 134 10.75 -1.47 23.62
N ALA A 135 10.19 -2.46 22.94
CA ALA A 135 8.82 -2.90 23.19
C ALA A 135 8.62 -3.36 24.65
N LYS A 136 9.59 -4.12 25.17
CA LYS A 136 9.58 -4.57 26.57
C LYS A 136 9.57 -3.38 27.54
N SER A 137 10.51 -2.44 27.40
CA SER A 137 10.63 -1.27 28.28
C SER A 137 9.37 -0.40 28.26
N PHE A 138 8.82 -0.10 27.07
CA PHE A 138 7.58 0.68 26.96
C PHE A 138 6.38 -0.05 27.58
N ASN A 139 6.29 -1.38 27.39
CA ASN A 139 5.20 -2.15 27.96
C ASN A 139 5.26 -2.24 29.49
N GLU A 140 6.46 -2.43 30.06
CA GLU A 140 6.67 -2.49 31.50
C GLU A 140 6.37 -1.16 32.20
N THR A 141 6.72 -0.04 31.55
CA THR A 141 6.58 1.29 32.16
C THR A 141 5.21 1.92 31.89
N LEU A 142 4.70 1.82 30.66
CA LEU A 142 3.47 2.50 30.25
C LEU A 142 2.26 1.55 30.15
N GLY A 143 2.49 0.23 30.01
CA GLY A 143 1.39 -0.70 29.77
C GLY A 143 0.70 -0.40 28.45
N ILE A 144 1.44 -0.58 27.32
CA ILE A 144 0.91 -0.35 25.99
C ILE A 144 -0.30 -1.24 25.67
N ASP A 145 -1.20 -0.77 24.77
CA ASP A 145 -2.39 -1.53 24.35
C ASP A 145 -2.21 -2.23 23.01
N GLY A 146 -1.26 -1.75 22.20
CA GLY A 146 -0.95 -2.33 20.91
C GLY A 146 0.33 -1.80 20.30
N VAL A 147 0.75 -2.44 19.22
CA VAL A 147 1.98 -2.11 18.50
C VAL A 147 1.65 -1.81 17.04
N ILE A 148 2.33 -0.81 16.49
CA ILE A 148 2.40 -0.52 15.06
C ILE A 148 3.82 -0.83 14.59
N LEU A 149 3.97 -1.76 13.66
CA LEU A 149 5.25 -2.05 13.03
C LEU A 149 5.40 -1.23 11.75
N THR A 150 6.49 -0.46 11.67
CA THR A 150 6.79 0.39 10.51
C THR A 150 7.91 -0.20 9.68
N LYS A 151 8.06 0.28 8.46
CA LYS A 151 9.12 -0.11 7.51
C LYS A 151 9.17 -1.62 7.24
N LEU A 152 8.02 -2.26 7.27
CA LEU A 152 7.93 -3.70 7.05
C LEU A 152 8.23 -4.09 5.60
N ASP A 153 8.20 -3.15 4.67
CA ASP A 153 8.68 -3.26 3.29
C ASP A 153 10.19 -3.56 3.20
N GLY A 154 10.99 -3.10 4.17
CA GLY A 154 12.42 -3.43 4.31
C GLY A 154 12.71 -4.73 5.07
N ASP A 155 11.76 -5.23 5.87
CA ASP A 155 11.90 -6.49 6.61
C ASP A 155 11.33 -7.66 5.79
N THR A 156 12.18 -8.32 5.02
CA THR A 156 11.79 -9.44 4.15
C THR A 156 11.24 -10.66 4.88
N ARG A 157 11.52 -10.80 6.19
CA ARG A 157 11.14 -11.97 6.97
C ARG A 157 10.08 -11.71 8.03
N GLY A 158 9.85 -10.44 8.43
CA GLY A 158 8.84 -10.10 9.45
C GLY A 158 9.12 -10.67 10.84
N GLY A 159 10.37 -11.03 11.15
CA GLY A 159 10.73 -11.68 12.41
C GLY A 159 10.49 -10.79 13.64
N ALA A 160 10.62 -9.47 13.50
CA ALA A 160 10.33 -8.51 14.56
C ALA A 160 8.90 -8.66 15.11
N ALA A 161 7.92 -8.94 14.25
CA ALA A 161 6.52 -9.10 14.65
C ALA A 161 6.33 -10.23 15.68
N LEU A 162 6.93 -11.40 15.42
CA LEU A 162 6.84 -12.54 16.33
C LEU A 162 7.51 -12.26 17.67
N SER A 163 8.73 -11.69 17.63
CA SER A 163 9.51 -11.42 18.84
C SER A 163 8.86 -10.37 19.72
N VAL A 164 8.38 -9.26 19.14
CA VAL A 164 7.66 -8.21 19.88
C VAL A 164 6.39 -8.75 20.51
N ARG A 165 5.60 -9.53 19.76
CA ARG A 165 4.39 -10.16 20.29
C ARG A 165 4.68 -11.14 21.43
N ALA A 166 5.72 -11.97 21.30
CA ALA A 166 6.11 -12.94 22.31
C ALA A 166 6.54 -12.28 23.63
N VAL A 167 7.30 -11.19 23.56
CA VAL A 167 7.86 -10.50 24.73
C VAL A 167 6.83 -9.61 25.43
N THR A 168 6.00 -8.90 24.67
CA THR A 168 5.04 -7.96 25.24
C THR A 168 3.68 -8.57 25.56
N GLY A 169 3.31 -9.68 24.92
CA GLY A 169 1.96 -10.22 24.96
C GLY A 169 0.90 -9.33 24.30
N LYS A 170 1.30 -8.15 23.74
CA LYS A 170 0.38 -7.16 23.19
C LYS A 170 0.13 -7.39 21.70
N PRO A 171 -1.08 -7.08 21.19
CA PRO A 171 -1.39 -7.28 19.78
C PRO A 171 -0.62 -6.28 18.92
N ILE A 172 -0.16 -6.76 17.76
CA ILE A 172 0.18 -5.87 16.66
C ILE A 172 -1.15 -5.47 16.01
N LYS A 173 -1.44 -4.18 15.91
CA LYS A 173 -2.69 -3.67 15.37
C LYS A 173 -2.56 -3.26 13.90
N PHE A 174 -1.46 -2.60 13.57
CA PHE A 174 -1.21 -2.07 12.22
C PHE A 174 0.22 -2.32 11.78
N ILE A 175 0.39 -2.33 10.47
CA ILE A 175 1.69 -2.39 9.80
C ILE A 175 1.80 -1.26 8.78
N GLY A 176 2.95 -0.60 8.75
CA GLY A 176 3.31 0.40 7.75
C GLY A 176 4.18 -0.21 6.67
N THR A 177 3.68 -0.23 5.44
CA THR A 177 4.32 -0.82 4.26
C THR A 177 4.70 0.24 3.24
N GLY A 178 5.58 1.17 3.61
CA GLY A 178 6.06 2.24 2.75
C GLY A 178 5.70 3.65 3.22
N GLU A 179 6.20 4.65 2.51
CA GLU A 179 6.15 6.07 2.91
C GLU A 179 4.81 6.75 2.61
N LYS A 180 4.06 6.28 1.61
CA LYS A 180 2.79 6.89 1.23
C LYS A 180 1.79 6.85 2.38
N LEU A 181 1.03 7.94 2.53
CA LEU A 181 0.05 8.10 3.63
C LEU A 181 -1.10 7.08 3.58
N ASP A 182 -1.36 6.48 2.43
CA ASP A 182 -2.35 5.39 2.26
C ASP A 182 -1.81 4.01 2.68
N ASN A 183 -0.49 3.85 2.85
CA ASN A 183 0.14 2.57 3.15
C ASN A 183 0.10 2.24 4.65
N LEU A 184 -1.10 2.01 5.16
CA LEU A 184 -1.34 1.49 6.50
C LEU A 184 -2.30 0.32 6.41
N GLU A 185 -1.85 -0.84 6.83
CA GLU A 185 -2.63 -2.07 6.79
C GLU A 185 -2.96 -2.54 8.20
N THR A 186 -4.16 -3.09 8.41
CA THR A 186 -4.49 -3.81 9.64
C THR A 186 -3.65 -5.07 9.70
N PHE A 187 -3.12 -5.39 10.87
CA PHE A 187 -2.32 -6.60 11.03
C PHE A 187 -3.18 -7.87 10.97
N HIS A 188 -2.82 -8.77 10.07
CA HIS A 188 -3.45 -10.08 9.94
C HIS A 188 -2.43 -11.19 10.23
N PRO A 189 -2.54 -11.93 11.36
CA PRO A 189 -1.56 -12.95 11.76
C PRO A 189 -1.31 -14.02 10.69
N SER A 190 -2.37 -14.48 10.02
CA SER A 190 -2.28 -15.50 8.96
C SER A 190 -1.46 -15.02 7.75
N ARG A 191 -1.65 -13.76 7.35
CA ARG A 191 -0.87 -13.16 6.24
C ARG A 191 0.59 -13.00 6.61
N MET A 192 0.85 -12.55 7.83
CA MET A 192 2.22 -12.44 8.33
C MET A 192 2.91 -13.81 8.39
N ALA A 193 2.23 -14.85 8.86
CA ALA A 193 2.74 -16.21 8.87
C ALA A 193 3.09 -16.70 7.44
N SER A 194 2.19 -16.48 6.47
CA SER A 194 2.43 -16.82 5.07
C SER A 194 3.64 -16.07 4.49
N ARG A 195 3.80 -14.79 4.84
CA ARG A 195 4.95 -13.97 4.43
C ARG A 195 6.27 -14.51 5.02
N ILE A 196 6.29 -14.84 6.31
CA ILE A 196 7.46 -15.41 7.01
C ILE A 196 7.86 -16.75 6.38
N LEU A 197 6.89 -17.57 6.00
CA LEU A 197 7.09 -18.87 5.36
C LEU A 197 7.45 -18.77 3.88
N GLY A 198 7.50 -17.57 3.31
CA GLY A 198 7.80 -17.35 1.89
C GLY A 198 6.69 -17.79 0.93
N MET A 199 5.47 -17.97 1.43
CA MET A 199 4.29 -18.39 0.64
C MET A 199 3.64 -17.23 -0.13
N GLY A 200 4.11 -16.00 0.04
CA GLY A 200 3.52 -14.77 -0.54
C GLY A 200 2.24 -14.33 0.17
N ASP A 201 1.78 -13.13 -0.14
CA ASP A 201 0.52 -12.59 0.39
C ASP A 201 -0.54 -12.51 -0.70
N VAL A 202 -1.07 -13.68 -1.07
CA VAL A 202 -2.10 -13.83 -2.12
C VAL A 202 -3.39 -13.10 -1.75
N LEU A 203 -3.76 -13.09 -0.48
CA LEU A 203 -5.01 -12.44 -0.02
C LEU A 203 -4.93 -10.93 -0.14
N SER A 204 -3.82 -10.31 0.27
CA SER A 204 -3.62 -8.87 0.07
C SER A 204 -3.60 -8.49 -1.42
N PHE A 205 -3.06 -9.35 -2.28
CA PHE A 205 -3.11 -9.14 -3.72
C PHE A 205 -4.56 -9.17 -4.24
N ILE A 206 -5.35 -10.16 -3.82
CA ILE A 206 -6.77 -10.26 -4.21
C ILE A 206 -7.56 -9.05 -3.72
N GLU A 207 -7.40 -8.63 -2.47
CA GLU A 207 -8.11 -7.46 -1.92
C GLU A 207 -7.74 -6.15 -2.62
N ARG A 208 -6.45 -5.94 -2.93
CA ARG A 208 -6.03 -4.77 -3.72
C ARG A 208 -6.58 -4.81 -5.14
N ALA A 209 -6.62 -5.99 -5.74
CA ALA A 209 -7.25 -6.18 -7.03
C ALA A 209 -8.75 -5.87 -6.99
N GLU A 210 -9.48 -6.35 -5.97
CA GLU A 210 -10.90 -6.07 -5.76
C GLU A 210 -11.17 -4.58 -5.50
N GLN A 211 -10.36 -3.91 -4.68
CA GLN A 211 -10.49 -2.47 -4.42
C GLN A 211 -10.20 -1.59 -5.64
N SER A 212 -9.38 -2.08 -6.57
CA SER A 212 -9.03 -1.36 -7.80
C SER A 212 -10.00 -1.62 -8.96
N LEU A 213 -10.83 -2.66 -8.85
CA LEU A 213 -11.82 -3.01 -9.86
C LEU A 213 -13.04 -2.07 -9.79
N ASP A 214 -13.12 -1.17 -10.77
CA ASP A 214 -14.35 -0.46 -11.08
C ASP A 214 -15.27 -1.43 -11.82
N GLU A 215 -16.25 -2.01 -11.11
CA GLU A 215 -17.19 -3.01 -11.66
C GLU A 215 -17.87 -2.54 -12.97
N LYS A 216 -18.15 -1.24 -13.10
CA LYS A 216 -18.74 -0.67 -14.32
C LYS A 216 -17.75 -0.73 -15.48
N LYS A 217 -16.48 -0.37 -15.24
CA LYS A 217 -15.42 -0.43 -16.26
C LYS A 217 -15.07 -1.86 -16.63
N ALA A 218 -15.06 -2.78 -15.65
CA ALA A 218 -14.84 -4.21 -15.91
C ALA A 218 -15.94 -4.78 -16.82
N ALA A 219 -17.22 -4.46 -16.55
CA ALA A 219 -18.34 -4.91 -17.38
C ALA A 219 -18.34 -4.27 -18.79
N GLU A 220 -17.89 -3.02 -18.92
CA GLU A 220 -17.73 -2.36 -20.23
C GLU A 220 -16.57 -2.98 -21.02
N LEU A 221 -15.45 -3.26 -20.35
CA LEU A 221 -14.30 -3.94 -20.96
C LEU A 221 -14.71 -5.33 -21.46
N GLU A 222 -15.42 -6.12 -20.66
CA GLU A 222 -15.93 -7.43 -21.03
C GLU A 222 -16.81 -7.34 -22.30
N LYS A 223 -17.72 -6.37 -22.37
CA LYS A 223 -18.55 -6.11 -23.56
C LYS A 223 -17.73 -5.70 -24.78
N LYS A 224 -16.67 -4.90 -24.60
CA LYS A 224 -15.76 -4.49 -25.68
C LYS A 224 -14.91 -5.68 -26.17
N LEU A 225 -14.41 -6.51 -25.24
CA LEU A 225 -13.67 -7.74 -25.55
C LEU A 225 -14.52 -8.74 -26.35
N ALA A 226 -15.77 -8.96 -25.92
CA ALA A 226 -16.72 -9.83 -26.62
C ALA A 226 -17.03 -9.32 -28.04
N LYS A 227 -16.99 -7.99 -28.25
CA LYS A 227 -17.22 -7.37 -29.57
C LYS A 227 -15.92 -7.18 -30.40
N ASN A 228 -14.75 -7.67 -29.92
CA ASN A 228 -13.43 -7.45 -30.55
C ASN A 228 -13.09 -5.96 -30.78
N LYS A 229 -13.53 -5.07 -29.87
CA LYS A 229 -13.34 -3.61 -29.97
C LYS A 229 -12.30 -3.08 -28.96
N PHE A 230 -11.30 -3.90 -28.58
CA PHE A 230 -10.22 -3.47 -27.70
C PHE A 230 -9.29 -2.49 -28.43
N ASP A 231 -9.15 -1.28 -27.89
CA ASP A 231 -8.37 -0.18 -28.47
C ASP A 231 -7.23 0.30 -27.55
N LEU A 232 -6.46 1.32 -27.97
CA LEU A 232 -5.35 1.86 -27.17
C LEU A 232 -5.81 2.69 -25.97
N ASN A 233 -7.06 3.18 -25.94
CA ASN A 233 -7.60 3.82 -24.74
C ASN A 233 -7.91 2.78 -23.66
N ASP A 234 -8.42 1.61 -24.05
CA ASP A 234 -8.62 0.49 -23.11
C ASP A 234 -7.29 0.03 -22.52
N LEU A 235 -6.20 0.06 -23.32
CA LEU A 235 -4.84 -0.22 -22.83
C LEU A 235 -4.35 0.82 -21.81
N LEU A 236 -4.61 2.11 -22.03
CA LEU A 236 -4.32 3.18 -21.07
C LEU A 236 -5.09 3.00 -19.76
N ASP A 237 -6.35 2.62 -19.83
CA ASP A 237 -7.17 2.35 -18.65
C ASP A 237 -6.61 1.16 -17.85
N GLN A 238 -6.13 0.10 -18.53
CA GLN A 238 -5.47 -1.03 -17.88
C GLN A 238 -4.16 -0.59 -17.17
N PHE A 239 -3.32 0.22 -17.79
CA PHE A 239 -2.12 0.75 -17.15
C PHE A 239 -2.47 1.57 -15.91
N SER A 240 -3.51 2.40 -15.97
CA SER A 240 -3.97 3.21 -14.85
C SER A 240 -4.52 2.35 -13.70
N GLN A 241 -5.16 1.22 -13.99
CA GLN A 241 -5.61 0.26 -12.99
C GLN A 241 -4.43 -0.43 -12.29
N ILE A 242 -3.42 -0.86 -13.07
CA ILE A 242 -2.20 -1.49 -12.52
C ILE A 242 -1.49 -0.50 -11.56
N GLU A 243 -1.39 0.77 -11.93
CA GLU A 243 -0.78 1.79 -11.06
C GLU A 243 -1.56 2.04 -9.76
N ARG A 244 -2.89 1.97 -9.81
CA ARG A 244 -3.73 2.07 -8.60
C ARG A 244 -3.55 0.90 -7.65
N MET A 245 -3.14 -0.26 -8.13
CA MET A 245 -2.81 -1.44 -7.33
C MET A 245 -1.47 -1.30 -6.58
N GLY A 246 -0.69 -0.26 -6.86
CA GLY A 246 0.62 -0.01 -6.29
C GLY A 246 1.75 -0.07 -7.33
N SER A 247 3.01 -0.05 -6.86
CA SER A 247 4.17 -0.20 -7.74
C SER A 247 4.12 -1.56 -8.46
N LEU A 248 4.52 -1.58 -9.73
CA LEU A 248 4.60 -2.82 -10.51
C LEU A 248 5.52 -3.84 -9.81
N LYS A 249 6.60 -3.36 -9.18
CA LYS A 249 7.53 -4.19 -8.39
C LYS A 249 6.85 -4.85 -7.21
N ASP A 250 6.04 -4.08 -6.47
CA ASP A 250 5.30 -4.60 -5.33
C ASP A 250 4.25 -5.64 -5.75
N THR A 251 3.56 -5.37 -6.86
CA THR A 251 2.56 -6.29 -7.42
C THR A 251 3.19 -7.62 -7.86
N ILE A 252 4.34 -7.59 -8.55
CA ILE A 252 5.05 -8.81 -8.99
C ILE A 252 5.60 -9.58 -7.79
N LYS A 253 6.14 -8.90 -6.77
CA LYS A 253 6.64 -9.55 -5.55
C LYS A 253 5.56 -10.30 -4.76
N MET A 254 4.30 -9.90 -4.90
CA MET A 254 3.17 -10.57 -4.25
C MET A 254 2.75 -11.88 -4.93
N ILE A 255 3.18 -12.14 -6.18
CA ILE A 255 2.81 -13.35 -6.91
C ILE A 255 3.64 -14.55 -6.41
N PRO A 256 3.01 -15.60 -5.85
CA PRO A 256 3.72 -16.77 -5.36
C PRO A 256 4.51 -17.46 -6.49
N GLY A 257 5.79 -17.79 -6.21
CA GLY A 257 6.65 -18.52 -7.14
C GLY A 257 7.28 -17.69 -8.26
N ILE A 258 6.86 -16.45 -8.46
CA ILE A 258 7.41 -15.52 -9.46
C ILE A 258 8.21 -14.40 -8.78
N GLY A 259 7.69 -13.82 -7.70
CA GLY A 259 8.29 -12.68 -7.02
C GLY A 259 9.76 -12.88 -6.57
N ASN A 260 10.14 -14.10 -6.22
CA ASN A 260 11.51 -14.44 -5.82
C ASN A 260 12.45 -14.75 -6.98
N LYS A 261 11.94 -14.83 -8.23
CA LYS A 261 12.73 -15.20 -9.42
C LYS A 261 13.08 -14.01 -10.31
N ILE A 262 12.37 -12.90 -10.17
CA ILE A 262 12.59 -11.68 -10.95
C ILE A 262 13.42 -10.73 -10.08
N LYS A 263 14.56 -10.30 -10.59
CA LYS A 263 15.39 -9.29 -9.91
C LYS A 263 14.76 -7.90 -10.11
N ASP A 264 14.90 -7.04 -9.10
CA ASP A 264 14.39 -5.65 -9.16
C ASP A 264 14.94 -4.86 -10.35
N GLU A 265 16.12 -5.24 -10.84
CA GLU A 265 16.80 -4.65 -12.00
C GLU A 265 16.13 -5.03 -13.33
N ASP A 266 15.38 -6.13 -13.38
CA ASP A 266 14.73 -6.62 -14.58
C ASP A 266 13.34 -5.98 -14.81
N ILE A 267 12.85 -5.17 -13.85
CA ILE A 267 11.54 -4.53 -13.93
C ILE A 267 11.72 -3.06 -14.34
N ASP A 268 11.47 -2.77 -15.60
CA ASP A 268 11.49 -1.40 -16.13
C ASP A 268 10.17 -0.67 -15.86
N GLU A 269 10.03 -0.04 -14.69
CA GLU A 269 8.84 0.77 -14.35
C GLU A 269 8.62 1.93 -15.33
N LYS A 270 9.70 2.44 -15.94
CA LYS A 270 9.62 3.51 -16.93
C LYS A 270 9.06 3.06 -18.29
N ALA A 271 8.95 1.73 -18.50
CA ALA A 271 8.37 1.22 -19.75
C ALA A 271 6.90 1.63 -19.92
N PHE A 272 6.12 1.60 -18.83
CA PHE A 272 4.71 2.05 -18.85
C PHE A 272 4.59 3.55 -19.12
N ASP A 273 5.46 4.36 -18.52
CA ASP A 273 5.48 5.80 -18.74
C ASP A 273 5.81 6.12 -20.21
N ARG A 274 6.76 5.38 -20.80
CA ARG A 274 7.10 5.51 -22.22
C ARG A 274 5.92 5.14 -23.11
N PHE A 275 5.26 4.03 -22.86
CA PHE A 275 4.08 3.60 -23.63
C PHE A 275 2.93 4.62 -23.51
N ARG A 276 2.70 5.14 -22.31
CA ARG A 276 1.71 6.17 -22.06
C ARG A 276 2.02 7.46 -22.85
N ALA A 277 3.28 7.92 -22.82
CA ALA A 277 3.70 9.08 -23.56
C ALA A 277 3.48 8.91 -25.08
N ILE A 278 3.79 7.73 -25.63
CA ILE A 278 3.54 7.42 -27.04
C ILE A 278 2.05 7.49 -27.36
N ILE A 279 1.18 6.87 -26.53
CA ILE A 279 -0.27 6.85 -26.76
C ILE A 279 -0.87 8.25 -26.60
N TYR A 280 -0.41 9.05 -25.64
CA TYR A 280 -0.86 10.44 -25.48
C TYR A 280 -0.47 11.34 -26.66
N SER A 281 0.61 11.02 -27.38
CA SER A 281 1.02 11.71 -28.60
C SER A 281 0.17 11.35 -29.82
N MET A 282 -0.72 10.34 -29.71
CA MET A 282 -1.66 9.94 -30.76
C MET A 282 -2.95 10.76 -30.68
N THR A 283 -3.62 10.98 -31.83
CA THR A 283 -4.98 11.52 -31.86
C THR A 283 -5.98 10.47 -31.37
N MET A 284 -7.18 10.91 -30.97
CA MET A 284 -8.25 9.98 -30.53
C MET A 284 -8.54 8.93 -31.60
N GLN A 285 -8.64 9.35 -32.86
CA GLN A 285 -8.88 8.46 -34.00
C GLN A 285 -7.77 7.41 -34.19
N GLU A 286 -6.50 7.76 -33.91
CA GLU A 286 -5.37 6.84 -33.97
C GLU A 286 -5.37 5.84 -32.80
N ARG A 287 -5.88 6.24 -31.64
CA ARG A 287 -6.01 5.34 -30.49
C ARG A 287 -7.14 4.33 -30.69
N GLU A 288 -8.27 4.77 -31.26
CA GLU A 288 -9.42 3.91 -31.58
C GLU A 288 -9.13 2.98 -32.76
N HIS A 289 -8.39 3.47 -33.76
CA HIS A 289 -8.09 2.78 -35.01
C HIS A 289 -6.58 2.75 -35.30
N PRO A 290 -5.78 1.97 -34.59
CA PRO A 290 -4.31 1.95 -34.79
C PRO A 290 -3.86 1.54 -36.19
N ASP A 291 -4.71 0.88 -36.96
CA ASP A 291 -4.40 0.47 -38.35
C ASP A 291 -4.21 1.64 -39.32
N ILE A 292 -4.70 2.86 -39.00
CA ILE A 292 -4.50 4.08 -39.79
C ILE A 292 -3.11 4.69 -39.59
N ILE A 293 -2.30 4.19 -38.65
CA ILE A 293 -1.00 4.74 -38.30
C ILE A 293 0.03 4.34 -39.36
N ASN A 294 0.20 5.21 -40.34
CA ASN A 294 1.18 5.09 -41.42
C ASN A 294 2.58 5.61 -41.02
N PRO A 295 3.64 5.45 -41.84
CA PRO A 295 5.00 5.90 -41.51
C PRO A 295 5.13 7.39 -41.16
N SER A 296 4.35 8.27 -41.82
CA SER A 296 4.34 9.71 -41.53
C SER A 296 3.76 9.99 -40.13
N ARG A 297 2.66 9.34 -39.77
CA ARG A 297 2.04 9.44 -38.43
C ARG A 297 2.95 8.91 -37.35
N LYS A 298 3.65 7.77 -37.58
CA LYS A 298 4.64 7.23 -36.64
C LYS A 298 5.75 8.24 -36.32
N ARG A 299 6.30 8.93 -37.36
CA ARG A 299 7.32 9.97 -37.16
C ARG A 299 6.78 11.13 -36.34
N ARG A 300 5.55 11.59 -36.62
CA ARG A 300 4.91 12.65 -35.85
C ARG A 300 4.69 12.25 -34.39
N ILE A 301 4.18 11.04 -34.12
CA ILE A 301 3.95 10.51 -32.79
C ILE A 301 5.28 10.41 -32.02
N ALA A 302 6.32 9.83 -32.62
CA ALA A 302 7.64 9.70 -32.04
C ALA A 302 8.23 11.07 -31.66
N LYS A 303 8.15 12.05 -32.58
CA LYS A 303 8.60 13.41 -32.31
C LYS A 303 7.82 14.07 -31.17
N GLY A 304 6.50 13.85 -31.08
CA GLY A 304 5.62 14.43 -30.07
C GLY A 304 5.90 13.93 -28.65
N CYS A 305 6.34 12.70 -28.50
CA CYS A 305 6.68 12.12 -27.19
C CYS A 305 8.18 12.06 -26.89
N GLY A 306 9.05 12.56 -27.79
CA GLY A 306 10.49 12.52 -27.60
C GLY A 306 11.12 11.13 -27.70
N MET A 307 10.44 10.18 -28.36
CA MET A 307 10.86 8.80 -28.57
C MET A 307 11.30 8.52 -29.99
N GLN A 308 11.84 7.33 -30.25
CA GLN A 308 12.21 6.89 -31.60
C GLN A 308 11.02 6.18 -32.30
N VAL A 309 11.08 6.12 -33.63
CA VAL A 309 10.03 5.44 -34.43
C VAL A 309 9.97 3.94 -34.09
N GLU A 310 11.09 3.36 -33.70
CA GLU A 310 11.24 1.97 -33.25
C GLU A 310 10.40 1.69 -32.01
N ASP A 311 10.34 2.64 -31.05
CA ASP A 311 9.53 2.50 -29.82
C ASP A 311 8.04 2.52 -30.15
N VAL A 312 7.61 3.37 -31.08
CA VAL A 312 6.23 3.39 -31.59
C VAL A 312 5.90 2.06 -32.28
N ASN A 313 6.83 1.52 -33.10
CA ASN A 313 6.63 0.22 -33.75
C ASN A 313 6.53 -0.91 -32.75
N ARG A 314 7.36 -0.90 -31.69
CA ARG A 314 7.34 -1.89 -30.61
C ARG A 314 6.00 -1.89 -29.88
N LEU A 315 5.50 -0.73 -29.48
CA LEU A 315 4.19 -0.60 -28.85
C LEU A 315 3.07 -1.15 -29.74
N LEU A 316 3.02 -0.76 -31.00
CA LEU A 316 1.99 -1.20 -31.95
C LEU A 316 2.06 -2.72 -32.21
N ALA A 317 3.27 -3.30 -32.26
CA ALA A 317 3.44 -4.75 -32.42
C ALA A 317 2.94 -5.52 -31.19
N GLN A 318 3.28 -5.05 -29.98
CA GLN A 318 2.82 -5.63 -28.72
C GLN A 318 1.29 -5.52 -28.57
N PHE A 319 0.73 -4.35 -28.89
CA PHE A 319 -0.71 -4.14 -28.90
C PHE A 319 -1.44 -5.12 -29.85
N LYS A 320 -0.90 -5.30 -31.07
CA LYS A 320 -1.46 -6.23 -32.05
C LYS A 320 -1.38 -7.71 -31.59
N GLN A 321 -0.31 -8.05 -30.87
CA GLN A 321 -0.17 -9.38 -30.27
C GLN A 321 -1.20 -9.58 -29.15
N MET A 322 -1.40 -8.59 -28.30
CA MET A 322 -2.41 -8.60 -27.24
C MET A 322 -3.82 -8.72 -27.82
N GLN A 323 -4.16 -7.96 -28.86
CA GLN A 323 -5.46 -8.09 -29.55
C GLN A 323 -5.69 -9.51 -30.08
N LYS A 324 -4.65 -10.19 -30.60
CA LYS A 324 -4.75 -11.58 -31.06
C LYS A 324 -5.04 -12.54 -29.89
N MET A 325 -4.38 -12.38 -28.74
CA MET A 325 -4.64 -13.19 -27.56
C MET A 325 -6.06 -12.98 -27.04
N VAL A 326 -6.49 -11.73 -26.95
CA VAL A 326 -7.86 -11.38 -26.54
C VAL A 326 -8.91 -12.02 -27.46
N LYS A 327 -8.68 -12.01 -28.78
CA LYS A 327 -9.55 -12.70 -29.77
C LYS A 327 -9.60 -14.22 -29.55
N GLN A 328 -8.52 -14.83 -29.11
CA GLN A 328 -8.47 -16.26 -28.83
C GLN A 328 -9.22 -16.62 -27.54
N ILE A 329 -9.20 -15.74 -26.53
CA ILE A 329 -9.87 -15.93 -25.25
C ILE A 329 -11.37 -15.58 -25.36
N GLY A 330 -11.72 -14.47 -26.03
CA GLY A 330 -13.10 -13.99 -26.20
C GLY A 330 -13.91 -14.70 -27.29
N GLY A 331 -13.24 -15.37 -28.23
CA GLY A 331 -13.92 -16.22 -29.19
C GLY A 331 -14.40 -17.49 -28.50
N ASN A 332 -15.68 -17.82 -28.61
CA ASN A 332 -16.43 -18.96 -28.04
C ASN A 332 -15.89 -20.35 -28.43
N LYS A 333 -14.57 -20.47 -28.64
CA LYS A 333 -13.79 -21.68 -28.85
C LYS A 333 -12.60 -21.70 -27.88
N GLY A 334 -12.88 -21.60 -26.57
CA GLY A 334 -11.98 -22.18 -25.59
C GLY A 334 -11.75 -23.64 -25.96
N PRO A 335 -10.55 -24.22 -25.76
CA PRO A 335 -10.31 -25.62 -26.06
C PRO A 335 -11.46 -26.43 -25.44
N LYS A 336 -12.26 -27.10 -26.28
CA LYS A 336 -13.36 -27.94 -25.80
C LYS A 336 -12.75 -28.97 -24.87
N MET A 337 -12.69 -28.65 -23.59
CA MET A 337 -12.35 -29.63 -22.58
C MET A 337 -13.35 -30.76 -22.72
N SER A 338 -12.87 -31.93 -23.14
CA SER A 338 -13.72 -33.09 -23.27
C SER A 338 -14.44 -33.35 -21.94
N LYS A 339 -15.70 -33.77 -21.97
CA LYS A 339 -16.46 -34.14 -20.76
C LYS A 339 -15.67 -35.06 -19.83
N LYS A 340 -14.75 -35.85 -20.36
CA LYS A 340 -13.84 -36.73 -19.64
C LYS A 340 -12.78 -35.96 -18.85
N MET A 341 -12.25 -34.89 -19.40
CA MET A 341 -11.23 -34.04 -18.77
C MET A 341 -11.81 -33.15 -17.64
N ARG A 342 -13.06 -32.70 -17.84
CA ARG A 342 -13.80 -31.94 -16.79
C ARG A 342 -14.15 -32.83 -15.59
N ARG A 343 -14.51 -34.10 -15.82
CA ARG A 343 -14.73 -35.08 -14.75
C ARG A 343 -13.43 -35.48 -14.04
N MET A 344 -12.31 -35.58 -14.76
CA MET A 344 -10.99 -35.85 -14.14
C MET A 344 -10.51 -34.70 -13.25
N MET A 345 -10.74 -33.43 -13.62
CA MET A 345 -10.40 -32.27 -12.80
C MET A 345 -11.27 -32.16 -11.53
N GLN A 346 -12.54 -32.54 -11.63
CA GLN A 346 -13.42 -32.60 -10.45
C GLN A 346 -13.09 -33.75 -9.48
N ALA A 347 -12.50 -34.82 -9.99
CA ALA A 347 -12.18 -36.01 -9.19
C ALA A 347 -10.77 -35.97 -8.54
N ASN A 348 -9.88 -35.08 -8.97
CA ASN A 348 -8.51 -35.07 -8.46
C ASN A 348 -7.89 -33.64 -8.49
N PRO A 349 -8.02 -32.84 -7.42
CA PRO A 349 -7.53 -31.46 -7.33
C PRO A 349 -6.01 -31.34 -7.54
N GLU A 350 -5.23 -32.30 -7.07
CA GLU A 350 -3.75 -32.31 -7.20
C GLU A 350 -3.26 -32.45 -8.66
N MET A 351 -4.07 -33.11 -9.51
CA MET A 351 -3.76 -33.24 -10.94
C MET A 351 -4.04 -31.94 -11.71
N ALA A 352 -4.99 -31.14 -11.25
CA ALA A 352 -5.28 -29.82 -11.80
C ALA A 352 -4.12 -28.85 -11.58
N GLU A 353 -3.51 -28.87 -10.41
CA GLU A 353 -2.34 -28.06 -10.04
C GLU A 353 -1.09 -28.41 -10.85
N LYS A 354 -0.83 -29.72 -11.05
CA LYS A 354 0.30 -30.19 -11.90
C LYS A 354 0.12 -29.86 -13.39
N MET A 355 -1.10 -29.82 -13.90
CA MET A 355 -1.35 -29.43 -15.29
C MET A 355 -1.31 -27.92 -15.51
N MET A 356 -1.76 -27.10 -14.56
CA MET A 356 -1.58 -25.64 -14.60
C MET A 356 -0.09 -25.25 -14.55
N GLY A 357 0.71 -25.94 -13.73
CA GLY A 357 2.16 -25.74 -13.68
C GLY A 357 2.92 -26.11 -14.97
N LYS A 358 2.38 -27.02 -15.79
CA LYS A 358 2.98 -27.39 -17.09
C LYS A 358 2.55 -26.49 -18.27
N MET A 359 1.40 -25.80 -18.19
CA MET A 359 0.97 -24.83 -19.20
C MET A 359 1.61 -23.44 -19.02
N GLY A 360 2.24 -23.16 -17.87
CA GLY A 360 3.00 -21.93 -17.59
C GLY A 360 4.47 -21.94 -18.04
N GLY A 361 4.93 -23.01 -18.67
CA GLY A 361 6.30 -23.16 -19.14
C GLY A 361 6.43 -22.96 -20.64
N SER A 362 6.88 -21.81 -21.08
CA SER A 362 7.31 -21.41 -22.42
C SER A 362 6.39 -20.38 -23.08
N ASN A 363 6.76 -19.19 -22.90
CA ASN A 363 6.74 -17.93 -23.67
C ASN A 363 6.32 -16.76 -22.79
N ASN A 364 7.32 -16.03 -22.35
CA ASN A 364 7.12 -14.70 -21.75
C ASN A 364 6.66 -13.76 -22.90
N PRO A 365 5.37 -13.34 -22.95
CA PRO A 365 4.87 -12.47 -24.02
C PRO A 365 5.35 -11.03 -23.90
N PHE A 366 5.97 -10.71 -22.78
CA PHE A 366 6.59 -9.42 -22.50
C PHE A 366 8.09 -9.67 -22.43
N GLY A 367 8.78 -9.58 -23.57
CA GLY A 367 10.24 -9.62 -23.64
C GLY A 367 10.82 -8.38 -22.97
N PHE A 368 10.99 -8.41 -21.67
CA PHE A 368 11.80 -7.51 -20.87
C PHE A 368 13.01 -8.26 -20.36
#